data_856f44391050d15a1c571561be00e9e7
#
_entry.id   856f44391050d15a1c571561be00e9e7
#
_cell.length_a   1.000
_cell.length_b   1.000
_cell.length_c   1.000
_cell.angle_alpha   90.00
_cell.angle_beta   90.00
_cell.angle_gamma   90.00
#
_symmetry.space_group_name_H-M   'P 1'
#
loop_
_entity.id
_entity.type
_entity.pdbx_description
1 polymer ?
#
loop_
_entity_poly.entity_id
_entity_poly.type
_entity_poly.pdbx_seq_one_letter_code
_entity_poly.pdbx_strand_id
1 'polypeptide(L)'
;TVSGAEPRAIVAGYGAAPIDYREESVEDYVAAHTEGAGFDVVYDTVGGANMAKSFEAAALNAQVVTTVSMLELDLTPAHFKGLSIHVVFMLIPMLHDHAREEHARILRDLAAIVDEGALTPLVDEERFGLETVADAYAKLSSGKATGKIVIEL
;
A
#
# COMPACT_ATOMS: atom_id res chain seq x y z
N THR A 1 1.40 8.76 -4.92
CA THR A 1 0.56 7.84 -4.14
C THR A 1 -0.90 7.97 -4.56
N VAL A 2 -1.49 6.88 -5.00
CA VAL A 2 -2.89 6.83 -5.45
C VAL A 2 -3.77 6.37 -4.29
N SER A 3 -4.76 7.17 -3.92
CA SER A 3 -5.67 6.92 -2.79
C SER A 3 -7.01 7.63 -3.01
N GLY A 4 -7.91 7.61 -2.04
CA GLY A 4 -9.10 8.46 -2.04
C GLY A 4 -8.80 9.88 -1.58
N ALA A 5 -9.78 10.77 -1.62
CA ALA A 5 -9.63 12.19 -1.32
C ALA A 5 -9.22 12.48 0.15
N GLU A 6 -9.73 11.72 1.12
CA GLU A 6 -9.55 12.03 2.54
C GLU A 6 -8.09 11.99 3.04
N PRO A 7 -7.20 11.05 2.61
CA PRO A 7 -5.82 11.01 3.09
C PRO A 7 -4.87 12.00 2.38
N ARG A 8 -5.35 12.90 1.52
CA ARG A 8 -4.50 13.79 0.70
C ARG A 8 -3.50 14.61 1.53
N ALA A 9 -3.97 15.24 2.61
CA ALA A 9 -3.11 16.05 3.47
C ALA A 9 -2.03 15.21 4.18
N ILE A 10 -2.38 14.00 4.57
CA ILE A 10 -1.46 13.04 5.21
C ILE A 10 -0.39 12.60 4.21
N VAL A 11 -0.80 12.21 3.00
CA VAL A 11 0.11 11.79 1.93
C VAL A 11 1.07 12.92 1.55
N ALA A 12 0.55 14.15 1.40
CA ALA A 12 1.38 15.34 1.14
C ALA A 12 2.34 15.64 2.29
N GLY A 13 1.92 15.42 3.54
CA GLY A 13 2.76 15.58 4.73
C GLY A 13 3.97 14.64 4.77
N TYR A 14 3.87 13.48 4.13
CA TYR A 14 5.00 12.56 3.92
C TYR A 14 5.86 12.90 2.69
N GLY A 15 5.59 14.02 2.01
CA GLY A 15 6.34 14.45 0.84
C GLY A 15 5.97 13.75 -0.47
N ALA A 16 4.89 12.98 -0.49
CA ALA A 16 4.39 12.33 -1.70
C ALA A 16 3.30 13.16 -2.39
N ALA A 17 3.19 13.07 -3.71
CA ALA A 17 2.08 13.65 -4.46
C ALA A 17 0.81 12.79 -4.28
N PRO A 18 -0.27 13.33 -3.68
CA PRO A 18 -1.52 12.58 -3.53
C PRO A 18 -2.35 12.62 -4.82
N ILE A 19 -2.82 11.48 -5.27
CA ILE A 19 -3.65 11.32 -6.46
C ILE A 19 -4.98 10.70 -6.02
N ASP A 20 -6.10 11.31 -6.38
CA ASP A 20 -7.42 10.72 -6.14
C ASP A 20 -7.85 9.89 -7.35
N TYR A 21 -7.87 8.57 -7.18
CA TYR A 21 -8.22 7.61 -8.23
C TYR A 21 -9.67 7.73 -8.74
N ARG A 22 -10.51 8.52 -8.06
CA ARG A 22 -11.90 8.78 -8.47
C ARG A 22 -12.00 9.98 -9.42
N GLU A 23 -11.01 10.88 -9.37
CA GLU A 23 -10.98 12.12 -10.14
C GLU A 23 -9.96 12.07 -11.27
N GLU A 24 -8.89 11.27 -11.12
CA GLU A 24 -7.79 11.21 -12.07
C GLU A 24 -7.64 9.80 -12.64
N SER A 25 -7.56 9.69 -13.96
CA SER A 25 -7.26 8.43 -14.64
C SER A 25 -5.78 8.07 -14.51
N VAL A 26 -5.43 6.82 -14.85
CA VAL A 26 -4.02 6.38 -14.88
C VAL A 26 -3.23 7.24 -15.87
N GLU A 27 -3.79 7.50 -17.05
CA GLU A 27 -3.16 8.32 -18.08
C GLU A 27 -2.88 9.73 -17.58
N ASP A 28 -3.82 10.37 -16.86
CA ASP A 28 -3.67 11.73 -16.35
C ASP A 28 -2.50 11.85 -15.40
N TYR A 29 -2.42 11.01 -14.36
CA TYR A 29 -1.35 11.12 -13.38
C TYR A 29 0.00 10.60 -13.91
N VAL A 30 0.01 9.65 -14.84
CA VAL A 30 1.24 9.25 -15.54
C VAL A 30 1.77 10.42 -16.37
N ALA A 31 0.91 11.09 -17.14
CA ALA A 31 1.31 12.27 -17.90
C ALA A 31 1.84 13.40 -17.00
N ALA A 32 1.13 13.68 -15.90
CA ALA A 32 1.47 14.77 -14.99
C ALA A 32 2.79 14.56 -14.22
N HIS A 33 3.13 13.32 -13.86
CA HIS A 33 4.24 13.04 -12.97
C HIS A 33 5.44 12.34 -13.61
N THR A 34 5.31 11.85 -14.84
CA THR A 34 6.37 11.11 -15.55
C THR A 34 6.57 11.53 -17.00
N GLU A 35 5.96 12.65 -17.40
CA GLU A 35 5.95 13.09 -18.81
C GLU A 35 5.43 12.01 -19.78
N GLY A 36 4.56 11.13 -19.28
CA GLY A 36 3.98 10.00 -20.02
C GLY A 36 4.84 8.74 -20.09
N ALA A 37 6.03 8.72 -19.51
CA ALA A 37 6.92 7.55 -19.53
C ALA A 37 6.43 6.37 -18.65
N GLY A 38 5.63 6.65 -17.63
CA GLY A 38 5.25 5.72 -16.58
C GLY A 38 6.24 5.69 -15.41
N PHE A 39 5.89 4.96 -14.36
CA PHE A 39 6.70 4.84 -13.14
C PHE A 39 7.64 3.65 -13.21
N ASP A 40 8.90 3.83 -12.81
CA ASP A 40 9.91 2.76 -12.76
C ASP A 40 9.59 1.69 -11.73
N VAL A 41 8.91 2.06 -10.65
CA VAL A 41 8.46 1.17 -9.59
C VAL A 41 7.01 1.45 -9.24
N VAL A 42 6.17 0.43 -9.27
CA VAL A 42 4.77 0.48 -8.82
C VAL A 42 4.61 -0.48 -7.64
N TYR A 43 4.16 0.04 -6.49
CA TYR A 43 3.87 -0.78 -5.31
C TYR A 43 2.36 -0.85 -5.09
N ASP A 44 1.77 -1.98 -5.43
CA ASP A 44 0.34 -2.26 -5.32
C ASP A 44 0.02 -3.01 -4.02
N THR A 45 -0.66 -2.33 -3.11
CA THR A 45 -1.14 -2.89 -1.85
C THR A 45 -2.64 -3.27 -1.88
N VAL A 46 -3.31 -3.03 -3.00
CA VAL A 46 -4.74 -3.24 -3.20
C VAL A 46 -5.00 -4.58 -3.89
N GLY A 47 -4.28 -4.85 -4.97
CA GLY A 47 -4.43 -6.08 -5.75
C GLY A 47 -5.76 -6.18 -6.51
N GLY A 48 -6.14 -7.40 -6.86
CA GLY A 48 -7.38 -7.64 -7.62
C GLY A 48 -7.40 -6.86 -8.93
N ALA A 49 -8.52 -6.25 -9.25
CA ALA A 49 -8.69 -5.47 -10.47
C ALA A 49 -7.73 -4.27 -10.58
N ASN A 50 -7.11 -3.83 -9.46
CA ASN A 50 -6.15 -2.74 -9.47
C ASN A 50 -4.83 -3.10 -10.16
N MET A 51 -4.48 -4.39 -10.24
CA MET A 51 -3.26 -4.84 -10.92
C MET A 51 -3.19 -4.42 -12.38
N ALA A 52 -4.32 -4.38 -13.10
CA ALA A 52 -4.35 -3.89 -14.48
C ALA A 52 -3.93 -2.40 -14.55
N LYS A 53 -4.41 -1.57 -13.60
CA LYS A 53 -4.02 -0.16 -13.49
C LYS A 53 -2.55 -0.01 -13.12
N SER A 54 -2.03 -0.90 -12.27
CA SER A 54 -0.62 -0.94 -11.90
C SER A 54 0.28 -1.22 -13.12
N PHE A 55 -0.15 -2.13 -14.02
CA PHE A 55 0.57 -2.37 -15.28
C PHE A 55 0.47 -1.18 -16.23
N GLU A 56 -0.69 -0.53 -16.28
CA GLU A 56 -0.89 0.68 -17.09
C GLU A 56 0.02 1.82 -16.64
N ALA A 57 0.13 2.05 -15.33
CA ALA A 57 0.96 3.09 -14.75
C ALA A 57 2.47 2.85 -14.87
N ALA A 58 2.89 1.60 -15.02
CA ALA A 58 4.30 1.21 -15.07
C ALA A 58 4.99 1.65 -16.38
N ALA A 59 6.23 2.08 -16.29
CA ALA A 59 7.12 2.34 -17.43
C ALA A 59 7.55 1.04 -18.14
N LEU A 60 8.24 1.16 -19.26
CA LEU A 60 8.90 0.02 -19.90
C LEU A 60 9.98 -0.56 -18.98
N ASN A 61 10.04 -1.88 -18.85
CA ASN A 61 10.96 -2.64 -17.98
C ASN A 61 10.86 -2.29 -16.47
N ALA A 62 9.74 -1.72 -16.05
CA ALA A 62 9.49 -1.35 -14.67
C ALA A 62 9.31 -2.55 -13.73
N GLN A 63 9.40 -2.27 -12.42
CA GLN A 63 9.16 -3.23 -11.36
C GLN A 63 7.75 -3.03 -10.78
N VAL A 64 6.93 -4.05 -10.78
CA VAL A 64 5.61 -4.03 -10.15
C VAL A 64 5.64 -4.95 -8.93
N VAL A 65 5.46 -4.38 -7.75
CA VAL A 65 5.46 -5.10 -6.47
C VAL A 65 4.04 -5.18 -5.95
N THR A 66 3.56 -6.36 -5.59
CA THR A 66 2.21 -6.53 -5.04
C THR A 66 2.21 -7.34 -3.75
N THR A 67 1.34 -6.96 -2.81
CA THR A 67 1.09 -7.72 -1.58
C THR A 67 -0.19 -8.56 -1.66
N VAL A 68 -1.01 -8.38 -2.70
CA VAL A 68 -2.29 -9.09 -2.89
C VAL A 68 -2.40 -9.58 -4.33
N SER A 69 -1.93 -10.81 -4.57
CA SER A 69 -1.81 -11.38 -5.92
C SER A 69 -2.69 -12.61 -6.17
N MET A 70 -3.69 -12.87 -5.32
CA MET A 70 -4.61 -14.00 -5.50
C MET A 70 -5.70 -13.65 -6.51
N LEU A 71 -5.37 -13.74 -7.80
CA LEU A 71 -6.28 -13.41 -8.91
C LEU A 71 -5.86 -14.12 -10.19
N GLU A 72 -6.78 -14.24 -11.11
CA GLU A 72 -6.49 -14.52 -12.52
C GLU A 72 -6.23 -13.18 -13.23
N LEU A 73 -5.14 -13.08 -13.96
CA LEU A 73 -4.67 -11.82 -14.54
C LEU A 73 -4.18 -12.01 -15.95
N ASP A 74 -4.61 -11.15 -16.87
CA ASP A 74 -4.02 -11.04 -18.19
C ASP A 74 -2.62 -10.40 -18.08
N LEU A 75 -1.60 -11.17 -18.42
CA LEU A 75 -0.21 -10.71 -18.43
C LEU A 75 0.19 -10.03 -19.75
N THR A 76 -0.70 -9.92 -20.72
CA THR A 76 -0.39 -9.30 -22.01
C THR A 76 0.19 -7.88 -21.88
N PRO A 77 -0.36 -6.98 -21.04
CA PRO A 77 0.25 -5.66 -20.85
C PRO A 77 1.64 -5.72 -20.20
N ALA A 78 1.85 -6.63 -19.25
CA ALA A 78 3.14 -6.84 -18.63
C ALA A 78 4.18 -7.37 -19.61
N HIS A 79 3.78 -8.28 -20.49
CA HIS A 79 4.63 -8.82 -21.56
C HIS A 79 5.13 -7.72 -22.49
N PHE A 80 4.23 -6.89 -23.01
CA PHE A 80 4.60 -5.83 -23.96
C PHE A 80 5.42 -4.70 -23.34
N LYS A 81 5.32 -4.50 -22.05
CA LYS A 81 6.15 -3.53 -21.32
C LYS A 81 7.43 -4.15 -20.71
N GLY A 82 7.61 -5.46 -20.77
CA GLY A 82 8.76 -6.16 -20.17
C GLY A 82 8.81 -6.04 -18.66
N LEU A 83 7.64 -6.05 -17.97
CA LEU A 83 7.57 -5.81 -16.54
C LEU A 83 8.11 -6.98 -15.72
N SER A 84 8.78 -6.66 -14.61
CA SER A 84 9.09 -7.62 -13.54
C SER A 84 8.00 -7.54 -12.47
N ILE A 85 7.41 -8.68 -12.13
CA ILE A 85 6.35 -8.76 -11.12
C ILE A 85 6.89 -9.46 -9.87
N HIS A 86 6.82 -8.78 -8.73
CA HIS A 86 7.27 -9.26 -7.44
C HIS A 86 6.09 -9.44 -6.50
N VAL A 87 5.90 -10.65 -6.01
CA VAL A 87 4.89 -10.95 -4.99
C VAL A 87 5.54 -10.92 -3.61
N VAL A 88 5.04 -10.06 -2.74
CA VAL A 88 5.44 -9.99 -1.35
C VAL A 88 4.38 -10.64 -0.48
N PHE A 89 4.66 -11.84 -0.01
CA PHE A 89 3.77 -12.54 0.93
C PHE A 89 4.44 -12.63 2.31
N MET A 90 4.16 -11.65 3.15
CA MET A 90 4.80 -11.48 4.45
C MET A 90 4.60 -12.64 5.43
N LEU A 91 3.64 -13.53 5.18
CA LEU A 91 3.36 -14.65 6.07
C LEU A 91 4.26 -15.87 5.84
N ILE A 92 5.07 -15.90 4.77
CA ILE A 92 5.96 -17.04 4.47
C ILE A 92 6.79 -17.46 5.69
N PRO A 93 7.49 -16.56 6.42
CA PRO A 93 8.27 -16.96 7.57
C PRO A 93 7.46 -17.66 8.67
N MET A 94 6.21 -17.25 8.86
CA MET A 94 5.32 -17.82 9.86
C MET A 94 4.75 -19.17 9.44
N LEU A 95 4.37 -19.30 8.15
CA LEU A 95 3.72 -20.49 7.61
C LEU A 95 4.71 -21.64 7.38
N HIS A 96 5.95 -21.31 7.05
CA HIS A 96 6.98 -22.28 6.67
C HIS A 96 8.13 -22.38 7.68
N ASP A 97 8.02 -21.72 8.82
CA ASP A 97 9.06 -21.62 9.86
C ASP A 97 10.45 -21.28 9.27
N HIS A 98 10.48 -20.28 8.39
CA HIS A 98 11.64 -19.88 7.61
C HIS A 98 12.00 -18.42 7.87
N ALA A 99 13.22 -18.14 8.33
CA ALA A 99 13.75 -16.78 8.53
C ALA A 99 12.84 -15.88 9.40
N ARG A 100 12.22 -16.40 10.46
CA ARG A 100 11.31 -15.65 11.35
C ARG A 100 12.01 -14.51 12.09
N GLU A 101 13.31 -14.65 12.33
CA GLU A 101 14.18 -13.62 12.92
C GLU A 101 14.23 -12.33 12.09
N GLU A 102 14.03 -12.41 10.77
CA GLU A 102 13.96 -11.22 9.91
C GLU A 102 12.76 -10.33 10.23
N HIS A 103 11.60 -10.91 10.52
CA HIS A 103 10.43 -10.12 10.96
C HIS A 103 10.70 -9.44 12.29
N ALA A 104 11.34 -10.13 13.23
CA ALA A 104 11.70 -9.54 14.51
C ALA A 104 12.74 -8.40 14.33
N ARG A 105 13.67 -8.55 13.39
CA ARG A 105 14.64 -7.50 13.05
C ARG A 105 13.93 -6.28 12.46
N ILE A 106 13.07 -6.46 11.47
CA ILE A 106 12.30 -5.39 10.82
C ILE A 106 11.48 -4.60 11.87
N LEU A 107 10.80 -5.30 12.79
CA LEU A 107 10.01 -4.64 13.83
C LEU A 107 10.87 -3.84 14.81
N ARG A 108 12.06 -4.36 15.19
CA ARG A 108 13.00 -3.60 16.03
C ARG A 108 13.54 -2.36 15.34
N ASP A 109 13.91 -2.49 14.05
CA ASP A 109 14.42 -1.38 13.26
C ASP A 109 13.35 -0.28 13.09
N LEU A 110 12.10 -0.68 12.84
CA LEU A 110 10.96 0.25 12.78
C LEU A 110 10.70 0.94 14.12
N ALA A 111 10.78 0.20 15.25
CA ALA A 111 10.62 0.79 16.57
C ALA A 111 11.69 1.85 16.85
N ALA A 112 12.94 1.59 16.47
CA ALA A 112 14.02 2.57 16.62
C ALA A 112 13.75 3.85 15.81
N ILE A 113 13.27 3.73 14.57
CA ILE A 113 12.92 4.87 13.70
C ILE A 113 11.77 5.70 14.32
N VAL A 114 10.80 5.04 14.94
CA VAL A 114 9.70 5.71 15.66
C VAL A 114 10.22 6.41 16.92
N ASP A 115 11.07 5.76 17.70
CA ASP A 115 11.66 6.33 18.94
C ASP A 115 12.55 7.55 18.63
N GLU A 116 13.21 7.57 17.49
CA GLU A 116 13.97 8.72 16.97
C GLU A 116 13.08 9.86 16.43
N GLY A 117 11.77 9.65 16.35
CA GLY A 117 10.81 10.62 15.82
C GLY A 117 10.83 10.80 14.30
N ALA A 118 11.58 9.96 13.58
CA ALA A 118 11.64 10.00 12.11
C ALA A 118 10.41 9.38 11.43
N LEU A 119 9.64 8.59 12.15
CA LEU A 119 8.36 8.03 11.72
C LEU A 119 7.33 8.17 12.83
N THR A 120 6.18 8.76 12.52
CA THR A 120 5.03 8.79 13.43
C THR A 120 3.96 7.84 12.88
N PRO A 121 3.61 6.76 13.61
CA PRO A 121 2.53 5.89 13.21
C PRO A 121 1.20 6.64 13.15
N LEU A 122 0.49 6.50 12.03
CA LEU A 122 -0.85 7.08 11.90
C LEU A 122 -1.85 6.17 12.64
N VAL A 123 -2.46 6.71 13.69
CA VAL A 123 -3.47 6.03 14.50
C VAL A 123 -4.79 6.76 14.34
N ASP A 124 -5.86 6.01 14.18
CA ASP A 124 -7.23 6.57 14.12
C ASP A 124 -7.55 7.30 15.42
N GLU A 125 -8.25 8.44 15.31
CA GLU A 125 -8.59 9.27 16.47
C GLU A 125 -9.59 8.61 17.42
N GLU A 126 -10.43 7.71 16.89
CA GLU A 126 -11.43 7.01 17.69
C GLU A 126 -10.77 5.89 18.50
N ARG A 127 -11.10 5.83 19.79
CA ARG A 127 -10.56 4.86 20.72
C ARG A 127 -11.56 3.76 21.00
N PHE A 128 -11.09 2.55 21.07
CA PHE A 128 -11.90 1.37 21.34
C PHE A 128 -11.30 0.56 22.48
N GLY A 129 -12.15 0.06 23.38
CA GLY A 129 -11.78 -0.92 24.39
C GLY A 129 -12.24 -2.32 24.01
N LEU A 130 -11.96 -3.29 24.87
CA LEU A 130 -12.39 -4.68 24.65
C LEU A 130 -13.91 -4.83 24.47
N GLU A 131 -14.69 -3.99 25.17
CA GLU A 131 -16.15 -4.05 25.13
C GLU A 131 -16.72 -3.50 23.79
N THR A 132 -15.95 -2.64 23.10
CA THR A 132 -16.34 -2.01 21.85
C THR A 132 -15.55 -2.54 20.64
N VAL A 133 -14.93 -3.71 20.77
CA VAL A 133 -14.12 -4.31 19.69
C VAL A 133 -14.94 -4.57 18.42
N ALA A 134 -16.24 -4.87 18.56
CA ALA A 134 -17.12 -5.05 17.41
C ALA A 134 -17.30 -3.75 16.60
N ASP A 135 -17.36 -2.61 17.29
CA ASP A 135 -17.46 -1.29 16.64
C ASP A 135 -16.16 -0.93 15.92
N ALA A 136 -15.01 -1.29 16.50
CA ALA A 136 -13.70 -1.14 15.86
C ALA A 136 -13.63 -1.92 14.53
N TYR A 137 -14.09 -3.17 14.52
CA TYR A 137 -14.17 -3.97 13.29
C TYR A 137 -15.18 -3.41 12.29
N ALA A 138 -16.33 -2.91 12.76
CA ALA A 138 -17.32 -2.26 11.90
C ALA A 138 -16.74 -1.01 11.23
N LYS A 139 -16.01 -0.19 11.98
CA LYS A 139 -15.31 0.98 11.44
C LYS A 139 -14.27 0.59 10.40
N LEU A 140 -13.41 -0.41 10.71
CA LEU A 140 -12.42 -0.91 9.77
C LEU A 140 -13.06 -1.38 8.46
N SER A 141 -14.12 -2.19 8.57
CA SER A 141 -14.83 -2.75 7.41
C SER A 141 -15.57 -1.70 6.58
N SER A 142 -15.94 -0.59 7.19
CA SER A 142 -16.61 0.53 6.49
C SER A 142 -15.67 1.34 5.58
N GLY A 143 -14.35 1.15 5.71
CA GLY A 143 -13.32 1.93 5.01
C GLY A 143 -13.16 3.37 5.51
N LYS A 144 -13.78 3.71 6.65
CA LYS A 144 -13.73 5.08 7.24
C LYS A 144 -12.58 5.25 8.25
N ALA A 145 -11.82 4.20 8.52
CA ALA A 145 -10.66 4.29 9.41
C ALA A 145 -9.52 5.07 8.74
N THR A 146 -8.93 5.98 9.49
CA THR A 146 -7.74 6.72 9.07
C THR A 146 -6.53 6.25 9.86
N GLY A 147 -5.68 5.46 9.25
CA GLY A 147 -4.54 4.84 9.93
C GLY A 147 -4.90 3.53 10.64
N LYS A 148 -4.25 3.26 11.76
CA LYS A 148 -4.42 2.01 12.53
C LYS A 148 -5.46 2.17 13.61
N ILE A 149 -6.43 1.26 13.67
CA ILE A 149 -7.36 1.16 14.78
C ILE A 149 -6.66 0.43 15.93
N VAL A 150 -6.72 1.01 17.12
CA VAL A 150 -6.09 0.47 18.33
C VAL A 150 -7.18 0.09 19.33
N ILE A 151 -7.02 -1.07 19.97
CA ILE A 151 -7.84 -1.51 21.10
C ILE A 151 -7.02 -1.25 22.36
N GLU A 152 -7.56 -0.45 23.27
CA GLU A 152 -6.96 -0.16 24.57
C GLU A 152 -7.41 -1.22 25.59
N LEU A 153 -6.45 -1.74 26.39
CA LEU A 153 -6.66 -2.80 27.39
C LEU A 153 -6.81 -2.22 28.78
#